data_0234b2f26d15b9dbb8d89e315d772d6e
#
_entry.id   0234b2f26d15b9dbb8d89e315d772d6e
#
_cell.length_a   1.000
_cell.length_b   1.000
_cell.length_c   1.000
_cell.angle_alpha   90.00
_cell.angle_beta   90.00
_cell.angle_gamma   90.00
#
_symmetry.space_group_name_H-M   'P 1'
#
loop_
_entity.id
_entity.type
_entity.pdbx_description
1 polymer ?
#
loop_
_entity_poly.entity_id
_entity_poly.type
_entity_poly.pdbx_seq_one_letter_code
_entity_poly.pdbx_strand_id
1 'polypeptide(L)'
;MRQIVDAINNGATGGQLASIKLPTTYKAAVLEKNDAEMFAGVASRDKDPRKSLKLREVPVPDLAPDEAVVAVMASSINFNTVWSSIFEP
;
A
#
# COMPACT_ATOMS: atom_id res chain seq x y z
N MET A 1 8.86 1.66 -8.81
CA MET A 1 9.07 2.56 -7.63
C MET A 1 10.54 2.67 -7.22
N ARG A 2 11.33 1.61 -7.23
CA ARG A 2 12.75 1.66 -6.83
C ARG A 2 13.54 2.71 -7.60
N GLN A 3 13.35 2.80 -8.93
CA GLN A 3 14.00 3.78 -9.77
C GLN A 3 13.77 5.24 -9.34
N ILE A 4 12.55 5.55 -8.86
CA ILE A 4 12.21 6.89 -8.35
C ILE A 4 12.94 7.16 -7.04
N VAL A 5 12.92 6.19 -6.11
CA VAL A 5 13.60 6.29 -4.82
C VAL A 5 15.11 6.46 -5.01
N ASP A 6 15.70 5.66 -5.90
CA ASP A 6 17.14 5.75 -6.21
C ASP A 6 17.50 7.12 -6.82
N ALA A 7 16.66 7.66 -7.71
CA ALA A 7 16.85 8.99 -8.28
C ALA A 7 16.79 10.10 -7.22
N ILE A 8 15.82 10.03 -6.30
CA ILE A 8 15.70 10.96 -5.17
C ILE A 8 16.95 10.90 -4.29
N ASN A 9 17.38 9.70 -3.91
CA ASN A 9 18.56 9.51 -3.06
C ASN A 9 19.86 10.01 -3.72
N ASN A 10 19.91 9.99 -5.05
CA ASN A 10 21.04 10.51 -5.84
C ASN A 10 20.92 12.01 -6.16
N GLY A 11 19.96 12.72 -5.56
CA GLY A 11 19.81 14.17 -5.71
C GLY A 11 19.26 14.62 -7.06
N ALA A 12 18.42 13.81 -7.71
CA ALA A 12 17.79 14.18 -8.97
C ALA A 12 16.96 15.47 -8.84
N THR A 13 17.04 16.32 -9.86
CA THR A 13 16.24 17.55 -9.95
C THR A 13 14.77 17.21 -10.26
N GLY A 14 13.86 18.16 -10.01
CA GLY A 14 12.44 18.01 -10.33
C GLY A 14 12.20 17.66 -11.82
N GLY A 15 12.94 18.27 -12.75
CA GLY A 15 12.86 17.94 -14.18
C GLY A 15 13.30 16.51 -14.50
N GLN A 16 14.35 16.02 -13.83
CA GLN A 16 14.80 14.64 -13.96
C GLN A 16 13.77 13.66 -13.38
N LEU A 17 13.18 13.97 -12.23
CA LEU A 17 12.12 13.15 -11.65
C LEU A 17 10.87 13.10 -12.54
N ALA A 18 10.47 14.22 -13.12
CA ALA A 18 9.33 14.31 -14.02
C ALA A 18 9.50 13.46 -15.30
N SER A 19 10.74 13.19 -15.71
CA SER A 19 11.03 12.35 -16.88
C SER A 19 11.00 10.85 -16.58
N ILE A 20 10.94 10.43 -15.31
CA ILE A 20 10.91 9.02 -14.93
C ILE A 20 9.52 8.45 -15.23
N LYS A 21 9.50 7.40 -16.06
CA LYS A 21 8.25 6.68 -16.35
C LYS A 21 7.77 5.93 -15.12
N LEU A 22 6.53 6.16 -14.73
CA LEU A 22 5.90 5.42 -13.64
C LEU A 22 5.78 3.93 -14.01
N PRO A 23 5.95 3.02 -13.03
CA PRO A 23 5.65 1.61 -13.24
C PRO A 23 4.15 1.42 -13.50
N THR A 24 3.79 0.36 -14.21
CA THR A 24 2.37 0.03 -14.46
C THR A 24 1.70 -0.65 -13.26
N THR A 25 2.50 -1.27 -12.39
CA THR A 25 2.02 -1.94 -11.17
C THR A 25 2.96 -1.65 -10.00
N TYR A 26 2.46 -1.85 -8.80
CA TYR A 26 3.25 -1.82 -7.57
C TYR A 26 2.77 -2.90 -6.59
N LYS A 27 3.64 -3.32 -5.68
CA LYS A 27 3.28 -4.25 -4.61
C LYS A 27 2.62 -3.51 -3.46
N ALA A 28 1.48 -4.03 -2.99
CA ALA A 28 0.75 -3.50 -1.85
C ALA A 28 0.34 -4.62 -0.90
N ALA A 29 0.26 -4.30 0.39
CA ALA A 29 -0.46 -5.10 1.37
C ALA A 29 -1.94 -4.69 1.29
N VAL A 30 -2.80 -5.65 1.01
CA VAL A 30 -4.23 -5.42 0.77
C VAL A 30 -5.10 -6.32 1.62
N LEU A 31 -6.32 -5.85 1.88
CA LEU A 31 -7.43 -6.65 2.39
C LEU A 31 -8.39 -6.92 1.23
N GLU A 32 -8.86 -8.14 1.11
CA GLU A 32 -9.81 -8.52 0.06
C GLU A 32 -11.24 -8.49 0.61
N LYS A 33 -12.15 -7.91 -0.17
CA LYS A 33 -13.57 -7.80 0.21
C LYS A 33 -14.19 -9.16 0.53
N ASN A 34 -13.76 -10.21 -0.17
CA ASN A 34 -14.27 -11.56 0.02
C ASN A 34 -13.85 -12.18 1.37
N ASP A 35 -12.84 -11.61 2.02
CA ASP A 35 -12.35 -12.08 3.32
C ASP A 35 -13.01 -11.36 4.50
N ALA A 36 -13.91 -10.39 4.25
CA ALA A 36 -14.50 -9.55 5.31
C ALA A 36 -15.19 -10.37 6.43
N GLU A 37 -15.76 -11.50 6.08
CA GLU A 37 -16.46 -12.40 7.03
C GLU A 37 -15.57 -13.54 7.57
N MET A 38 -14.27 -13.57 7.22
CA MET A 38 -13.39 -14.70 7.59
C MET A 38 -13.22 -14.88 9.09
N PHE A 39 -13.46 -13.83 9.88
CA PHE A 39 -13.38 -13.85 11.33
C PHE A 39 -14.75 -13.78 12.01
N ALA A 40 -15.85 -14.05 11.30
CA ALA A 40 -17.17 -14.05 11.88
C ALA A 40 -17.26 -15.03 13.07
N GLY A 41 -17.73 -14.54 14.23
CA GLY A 41 -17.84 -15.32 15.47
C GLY A 41 -16.51 -15.57 16.21
N VAL A 42 -15.39 -15.05 15.70
CA VAL A 42 -14.08 -15.13 16.38
C VAL A 42 -13.89 -13.92 17.28
N ALA A 43 -13.48 -14.13 18.54
CA ALA A 43 -13.15 -13.03 19.43
C ALA A 43 -11.95 -12.22 18.91
N SER A 44 -11.96 -10.89 19.06
CA SER A 44 -10.93 -9.99 18.48
C SER A 44 -9.50 -10.42 18.81
N ARG A 45 -9.24 -10.86 20.06
CA ARG A 45 -7.92 -11.33 20.51
C ARG A 45 -7.42 -12.59 19.80
N ASP A 46 -8.33 -13.38 19.20
CA ASP A 46 -8.02 -14.67 18.55
C ASP A 46 -7.97 -14.52 17.01
N LYS A 47 -8.27 -13.33 16.49
CA LYS A 47 -8.17 -13.00 15.07
C LYS A 47 -6.72 -12.78 14.68
N ASP A 48 -6.23 -13.50 13.70
CA ASP A 48 -4.85 -13.38 13.21
C ASP A 48 -4.79 -12.50 11.95
N PRO A 49 -4.25 -11.26 12.04
CA PRO A 49 -4.17 -10.34 10.91
C PRO A 49 -3.34 -10.89 9.73
N ARG A 50 -2.45 -11.85 9.97
CA ARG A 50 -1.64 -12.47 8.91
C ARG A 50 -2.47 -13.30 7.95
N LYS A 51 -3.67 -13.69 8.34
CA LYS A 51 -4.59 -14.47 7.48
C LYS A 51 -5.31 -13.59 6.45
N SER A 52 -5.58 -12.34 6.80
CA SER A 52 -6.32 -11.39 5.96
C SER A 52 -5.40 -10.50 5.11
N LEU A 53 -4.22 -10.13 5.63
CA LEU A 53 -3.25 -9.32 4.89
C LEU A 53 -2.58 -10.14 3.80
N LYS A 54 -2.73 -9.69 2.56
CA LYS A 54 -2.16 -10.34 1.38
C LYS A 54 -1.28 -9.38 0.60
N LEU A 55 -0.16 -9.87 0.08
CA LEU A 55 0.64 -9.12 -0.88
C LEU A 55 0.08 -9.32 -2.28
N ARG A 56 -0.21 -8.23 -2.96
CA ARG A 56 -0.72 -8.22 -4.33
C ARG A 56 0.05 -7.23 -5.19
N GLU A 57 0.13 -7.51 -6.47
CA GLU A 57 0.44 -6.50 -7.47
C GLU A 57 -0.84 -5.73 -7.81
N VAL A 58 -0.76 -4.41 -7.65
CA VAL A 58 -1.86 -3.49 -7.87
C VAL A 58 -1.51 -2.57 -9.03
N PRO A 59 -2.42 -2.32 -9.98
CA PRO A 59 -2.16 -1.38 -11.05
C PRO A 59 -1.99 0.04 -10.49
N VAL A 60 -1.06 0.79 -11.06
CA VAL A 60 -0.97 2.24 -10.81
C VAL A 60 -2.13 2.89 -11.56
N PRO A 61 -3.05 3.58 -10.89
CA PRO A 61 -4.18 4.23 -11.56
C PRO A 61 -3.70 5.43 -12.39
N ASP A 62 -4.49 5.80 -13.39
CA ASP A 62 -4.34 7.09 -14.05
C ASP A 62 -4.65 8.20 -13.04
N LEU A 63 -3.81 9.23 -13.03
CA LEU A 63 -3.96 10.35 -12.10
C LEU A 63 -4.97 11.37 -12.63
N ALA A 64 -5.87 11.81 -11.76
CA ALA A 64 -6.67 13.01 -12.00
C ALA A 64 -5.78 14.28 -11.89
N PRO A 65 -6.24 15.44 -12.42
CA PRO A 65 -5.44 16.68 -12.41
C PRO A 65 -5.04 17.19 -11.01
N ASP A 66 -5.77 16.79 -9.98
CA ASP A 66 -5.58 17.16 -8.57
C ASP A 66 -4.92 16.05 -7.73
N GLU A 67 -4.44 14.99 -8.37
CA GLU A 67 -3.78 13.87 -7.71
C GLU A 67 -2.26 13.87 -7.96
N ALA A 68 -1.54 13.24 -7.05
CA ALA A 68 -0.09 13.07 -7.15
C ALA A 68 0.33 11.65 -6.75
N VAL A 69 1.42 11.17 -7.37
CA VAL A 69 2.07 9.92 -6.94
C VAL A 69 3.05 10.22 -5.83
N VAL A 70 2.93 9.48 -4.74
CA VAL A 70 3.89 9.51 -3.63
C VAL A 70 4.67 8.20 -3.60
N ALA A 71 5.98 8.28 -3.79
CA ALA A 71 6.89 7.14 -3.58
C ALA A 71 7.12 6.97 -2.09
N VAL A 72 6.39 6.02 -1.47
CA VAL A 72 6.51 5.75 -0.03
C VAL A 72 7.87 5.11 0.26
N MET A 73 8.68 5.77 1.08
CA MET A 73 10.02 5.31 1.49
C MET A 73 10.03 4.64 2.86
N ALA A 74 9.09 5.01 3.73
CA ALA A 74 8.92 4.44 5.06
C ALA A 74 7.45 4.44 5.46
N SER A 75 7.07 3.48 6.26
CA SER A 75 5.72 3.35 6.82
C SER A 75 5.83 2.76 8.22
N SER A 76 4.88 3.06 9.08
CA SER A 76 4.76 2.45 10.41
C SER A 76 3.52 1.57 10.48
N ILE A 77 3.60 0.54 11.31
CA ILE A 77 2.43 -0.24 11.71
C ILE A 77 1.88 0.39 12.99
N ASN A 78 0.61 0.71 12.99
CA ASN A 78 -0.09 1.24 14.13
C ASN A 78 -1.33 0.40 14.47
N PHE A 79 -2.06 0.82 15.50
CA PHE A 79 -3.23 0.11 15.97
C PHE A 79 -4.33 0.00 14.89
N ASN A 80 -4.53 1.05 14.08
CA ASN A 80 -5.51 1.04 13.00
C ASN A 80 -5.17 -0.01 11.91
N THR A 81 -3.89 -0.23 11.63
CA THR A 81 -3.45 -1.28 10.71
C THR A 81 -3.90 -2.66 11.20
N VAL A 82 -3.76 -2.92 12.50
CA VAL A 82 -4.20 -4.19 13.11
C VAL A 82 -5.72 -4.31 13.08
N TRP A 83 -6.44 -3.28 13.54
CA TRP A 83 -7.90 -3.27 13.56
C TRP A 83 -8.51 -3.48 12.19
N SER A 84 -8.03 -2.76 11.18
CA SER A 84 -8.49 -2.93 9.80
C SER A 84 -8.24 -4.35 9.29
N SER A 85 -7.10 -4.94 9.62
CA SER A 85 -6.73 -6.28 9.15
C SER A 85 -7.53 -7.41 9.79
N ILE A 86 -8.17 -7.17 10.93
CA ILE A 86 -9.08 -8.12 11.57
C ILE A 86 -10.56 -7.75 11.39
N PHE A 87 -10.85 -6.78 10.51
CA PHE A 87 -12.19 -6.28 10.19
C PHE A 87 -12.98 -5.80 11.42
N GLU A 88 -12.28 -5.12 12.33
CA GLU A 88 -12.90 -4.43 13.46
C GLU A 88 -13.08 -2.94 13.16
N PRO A 89 -14.10 -2.27 13.73
CA PRO A 89 -14.37 -0.85 13.53
C PRO A 89 -13.35 0.06 14.22
#